data_98e062e9b9f64ac364825159a859ce5b
#
_entry.id   98e062e9b9f64ac364825159a859ce5b
#
_cell.length_a   1.000
_cell.length_b   1.000
_cell.length_c   1.000
_cell.angle_alpha   90.00
_cell.angle_beta   90.00
_cell.angle_gamma   90.00
#
_symmetry.space_group_name_H-M   'P 1'
#
loop_
_entity.id
_entity.type
_entity.pdbx_description
1 polymer ?
#
loop_
_entity_poly.entity_id
_entity_poly.type
_entity_poly.pdbx_seq_one_letter_code
_entity_poly.pdbx_strand_id
1 'polypeptide(L)' 'MKVTYDPKADAMYIYFSEKKKSSRTEEVSEDFLVDYAGKEMIGIEILDASKKLPKENLESLKIPQQVFSGKFQSV' A
#
# COMPACT_ATOMS: atom_id res chain seq x y z
N MET A 1 7.04 4.13 7.27
CA MET A 1 6.00 3.78 6.29
C MET A 1 6.58 3.79 4.90
N LYS A 2 6.21 2.81 4.13
CA LYS A 2 6.70 2.67 2.77
C LYS A 2 5.53 2.39 1.85
N VAL A 3 5.52 2.99 0.65
CA VAL A 3 4.46 2.78 -0.33
C VAL A 3 5.09 2.31 -1.62
N THR A 4 4.54 1.25 -2.19
CA THR A 4 4.96 0.73 -3.49
C THR A 4 3.77 0.57 -4.41
N TYR A 5 4.03 0.59 -5.70
CA TYR A 5 3.00 0.38 -6.70
C TYR A 5 3.54 -0.56 -7.77
N ASP A 6 2.76 -1.61 -8.05
CA ASP A 6 3.07 -2.57 -9.10
C ASP A 6 2.17 -2.28 -10.29
N PRO A 7 2.71 -1.70 -11.38
CA PRO A 7 1.89 -1.35 -12.53
C PRO A 7 1.36 -2.57 -13.30
N LYS A 8 2.02 -3.70 -13.19
CA LYS A 8 1.54 -4.91 -13.87
C LYS A 8 0.28 -5.46 -13.22
N ALA A 9 0.24 -5.44 -11.90
CA ALA A 9 -0.90 -5.91 -11.14
C ALA A 9 -1.90 -4.79 -10.86
N ASP A 10 -1.51 -3.54 -11.12
CA ASP A 10 -2.27 -2.36 -10.77
C ASP A 10 -2.62 -2.38 -9.28
N ALA A 11 -1.62 -2.69 -8.47
CA ALA A 11 -1.80 -2.84 -7.03
C ALA A 11 -0.83 -1.92 -6.28
N MET A 12 -1.36 -1.23 -5.29
CA MET A 12 -0.57 -0.40 -4.40
C MET A 12 -0.46 -1.10 -3.05
N TYR A 13 0.71 -1.04 -2.44
CA TYR A 13 0.91 -1.59 -1.11
C TYR A 13 1.48 -0.53 -0.19
N ILE A 14 0.85 -0.37 0.97
CA ILE A 14 1.27 0.55 2.01
C ILE A 14 1.78 -0.28 3.18
N TYR A 15 3.07 -0.13 3.50
CA TYR A 15 3.69 -0.83 4.62
C TYR A 15 3.76 0.10 5.82
N PHE A 16 3.04 -0.23 6.88
CA PHE A 16 3.15 0.51 8.14
C PHE A 16 4.35 0.01 8.94
N SER A 17 4.62 -1.29 8.85
CA SER A 17 5.77 -1.89 9.51
C SER A 17 6.41 -2.88 8.55
N GLU A 18 7.69 -2.66 8.23
CA GLU A 18 8.44 -3.55 7.35
C GLU A 18 9.15 -4.65 8.13
N LYS A 19 9.18 -4.54 9.46
CA LYS A 19 9.90 -5.50 10.29
C LYS A 19 9.07 -6.70 10.72
N LYS A 20 7.76 -6.55 10.76
CA LYS A 20 6.87 -7.60 11.22
C LYS A 20 6.34 -8.41 10.05
N LYS A 21 6.20 -9.71 10.27
CA LYS A 21 5.65 -10.59 9.24
C LYS A 21 4.15 -10.71 9.44
N SER A 22 3.43 -10.71 8.33
CA SER A 22 1.99 -10.88 8.35
C SER A 22 1.63 -12.27 8.89
N SER A 23 0.73 -12.31 9.85
CA SER A 23 0.17 -13.57 10.36
C SER A 23 -1.17 -13.89 9.72
N ARG A 24 -1.86 -12.88 9.21
CA ARG A 24 -3.11 -13.09 8.47
C ARG A 24 -3.42 -11.87 7.62
N THR A 25 -4.20 -12.10 6.59
CA THR A 25 -4.69 -11.04 5.71
C THR A 25 -6.21 -11.08 5.72
N GLU A 26 -6.82 -9.92 5.88
CA GLU A 26 -8.27 -9.79 5.80
C GLU A 26 -8.68 -9.05 4.54
N GLU A 27 -9.63 -9.62 3.83
CA GLU A 27 -10.24 -8.96 2.69
C GLU A 27 -11.37 -8.07 3.22
N VAL A 28 -11.08 -6.78 3.34
CA VAL A 28 -12.06 -5.83 3.87
C VAL A 28 -13.15 -5.57 2.84
N SER A 29 -12.76 -5.53 1.58
CA SER A 29 -13.68 -5.42 0.47
C SER A 29 -13.00 -6.05 -0.74
N GLU A 30 -13.69 -6.05 -1.88
CA GLU A 30 -13.18 -6.65 -3.09
C GLU A 30 -11.80 -6.14 -3.48
N ASP A 31 -11.52 -4.88 -3.18
CA ASP A 31 -10.31 -4.22 -3.64
C ASP A 31 -9.35 -3.82 -2.52
N PHE A 32 -9.68 -4.12 -1.27
CA PHE A 32 -8.86 -3.71 -0.13
C PHE A 32 -8.56 -4.91 0.75
N LEU A 33 -7.26 -5.16 0.94
CA LEU A 33 -6.79 -6.22 1.82
C LEU A 33 -5.92 -5.59 2.90
N VAL A 34 -6.06 -6.09 4.13
CA VAL A 34 -5.30 -5.59 5.26
C VAL A 34 -4.50 -6.73 5.85
N ASP A 35 -3.19 -6.50 6.00
CA ASP A 35 -2.30 -7.46 6.63
C ASP A 35 -2.13 -7.14 8.10
N TYR A 36 -2.21 -8.17 8.92
CA TYR A 36 -2.06 -8.06 10.37
C TYR A 36 -0.88 -8.90 10.85
N ALA A 37 -0.23 -8.40 11.87
CA ALA A 37 0.68 -9.19 12.69
C ALA A 37 0.08 -9.23 14.08
N GLY A 38 -0.57 -10.35 14.41
CA GLY A 38 -1.37 -10.42 15.63
C GLY A 38 -2.55 -9.45 15.54
N LYS A 39 -2.58 -8.48 16.43
CA LYS A 39 -3.64 -7.46 16.44
C LYS A 39 -3.22 -6.17 15.72
N GLU A 40 -1.99 -6.08 15.31
CA GLU A 40 -1.49 -4.87 14.66
C GLU A 40 -1.71 -4.90 13.16
N MET A 41 -2.21 -3.81 12.62
CA MET A 41 -2.29 -3.62 11.18
C MET A 41 -0.92 -3.21 10.69
N ILE A 42 -0.32 -4.00 9.80
CA ILE A 42 1.04 -3.75 9.33
C ILE A 42 1.09 -3.33 7.87
N GLY A 43 0.02 -3.51 7.13
CA GLY A 43 0.00 -3.11 5.73
C GLY A 43 -1.37 -3.15 5.13
N ILE A 44 -1.52 -2.44 4.02
CA ILE A 44 -2.77 -2.40 3.25
C ILE A 44 -2.40 -2.58 1.79
N GLU A 45 -3.15 -3.46 1.10
CA GLU A 45 -3.03 -3.62 -0.34
C GLU A 45 -4.29 -3.07 -1.01
N ILE A 46 -4.10 -2.25 -2.04
CA ILE A 46 -5.20 -1.67 -2.80
C ILE A 46 -5.12 -2.20 -4.22
N LEU A 47 -6.14 -2.96 -4.62
CA LEU A 47 -6.24 -3.50 -5.96
C LEU A 47 -6.96 -2.52 -6.87
N ASP A 48 -6.70 -2.61 -8.18
CA ASP A 48 -7.22 -1.66 -9.17
C ASP A 48 -6.94 -0.22 -8.75
N ALA A 49 -5.71 0.02 -8.31
CA ALA A 49 -5.33 1.30 -7.74
C ALA A 49 -5.51 2.46 -8.71
N SER A 50 -5.29 2.23 -10.01
CA SER A 50 -5.44 3.29 -11.01
C SER A 50 -6.86 3.79 -11.14
N LYS A 51 -7.84 2.99 -10.73
CA LYS A 51 -9.24 3.38 -10.76
C LYS A 51 -9.66 4.16 -9.53
N LYS A 52 -8.84 4.12 -8.47
CA LYS A 52 -9.19 4.71 -7.19
C LYS A 52 -8.36 5.93 -6.83
N LEU A 53 -7.18 6.05 -7.39
CA LEU A 53 -6.23 7.09 -7.01
C LEU A 53 -5.90 7.97 -8.20
N PRO A 54 -5.55 9.24 -7.95
CA PRO A 54 -5.14 10.12 -9.04
C PRO A 54 -3.91 9.55 -9.76
N LYS A 55 -3.91 9.69 -11.07
CA LYS A 55 -2.87 9.14 -11.91
C LYS A 55 -1.48 9.64 -11.55
N GLU A 56 -1.36 10.91 -11.23
CA GLU A 56 -0.06 11.49 -10.90
C GLU A 56 0.51 10.90 -9.63
N ASN A 57 -0.33 10.46 -8.68
CA ASN A 57 0.16 9.80 -7.48
C ASN A 57 0.79 8.46 -7.80
N LEU A 58 0.17 7.72 -8.72
CA LEU A 58 0.69 6.41 -9.10
C LEU A 58 1.97 6.53 -9.90
N GLU A 59 2.08 7.54 -10.74
CA GLU A 59 3.28 7.74 -11.53
C GLU A 59 4.47 8.08 -10.65
N SER A 60 4.25 8.84 -9.58
CA SER A 60 5.29 9.12 -8.60
C SER A 60 5.81 7.84 -7.96
N LEU A 61 4.92 6.88 -7.72
CA LEU A 61 5.26 5.63 -7.05
C LEU A 61 6.00 4.64 -7.96
N LYS A 62 6.07 4.92 -9.25
CA LYS A 62 6.82 4.07 -10.17
C LYS A 62 8.32 4.26 -10.07
N ILE A 63 8.77 5.26 -9.34
CA ILE A 63 10.20 5.51 -9.12
C ILE A 63 10.61 4.68 -7.91
N PRO A 64 11.44 3.64 -8.09
CA PRO A 64 11.61 2.61 -7.06
C PRO A 64 12.22 3.08 -5.75
N GLN A 65 13.08 4.08 -5.79
CA GLN A 65 13.80 4.51 -4.60
C GLN A 65 13.07 5.58 -3.79
N GLN A 66 11.87 5.93 -4.17
CA GLN A 66 11.14 6.99 -3.48
C GLN A 66 10.54 6.52 -2.18
N VAL A 67 10.64 7.37 -1.16
CA VAL A 67 10.03 7.15 0.13
C VAL A 67 8.98 8.23 0.33
N PHE A 68 7.77 7.82 0.61
CA PHE A 68 6.63 8.72 0.61
C PHE A 68 6.04 8.99 1.99
N SER A 69 6.70 8.52 3.05
CA SER A 69 6.13 8.62 4.39
C SER A 69 5.74 10.05 4.77
N GLY A 70 6.60 11.02 4.47
CA GLY A 70 6.29 12.40 4.79
C GLY A 70 5.14 12.96 3.98
N LYS A 71 5.09 12.61 2.71
CA LYS A 71 4.06 13.12 1.81
C LYS A 71 2.68 12.59 2.14
N PHE A 72 2.60 11.32 2.49
CA PHE A 72 1.33 10.72 2.85
C PHE A 72 0.80 11.22 4.17
N GLN A 73 1.68 11.64 5.06
CA GLN A 73 1.26 12.17 6.34
C GLN A 73 0.68 13.58 6.24
N SER A 74 1.02 14.30 5.22
CA SER A 74 0.57 15.67 5.07
C SER A 74 -0.76 15.81 4.36
N VAL A 75 -1.32 14.75 3.90
CA VAL A 75 -2.59 14.75 3.20
C VAL A 75 -3.82 14.80 4.12
#